data_24204e9391650b591a52b1f6e5d35139
#
_entry.id   24204e9391650b591a52b1f6e5d35139
#
_cell.length_a   1.000
_cell.length_b   1.000
_cell.length_c   1.000
_cell.angle_alpha   90.00
_cell.angle_beta   90.00
_cell.angle_gamma   90.00
#
_symmetry.space_group_name_H-M   'P 1'
#
loop_
_entity.id
_entity.type
_entity.pdbx_description
1 polymer ?
#
loop_
_entity_poly.entity_id
_entity_poly.type
_entity_poly.pdbx_seq_one_letter_code
_entity_poly.pdbx_strand_id
1 'polypeptide(L)'
;GYGDVRGFAGANCRHNWHPFWPGVSKPAYTQETLDEYNRPKFPYNGQLLTEEQADRRQRALERQIRRWKREYVLAKETNQADLQSAAAGRLAAARGRLDDFLQQTGRHKQQLRETVPGFGRSEASSAVWAARRLQAEQNNAILIENLRTAGNLPQKAQIHLTPKELDLAELSFDDTHVNQERQHHISEAQAKEFIQQAAISVTVWNGRFERYYSQNGVAYVDLLKKEIRTAYGKAEYDASTQALMEALEQNGLFREY
;
A
#
# COMPACT_ATOMS: atom_id res chain seq x y z
N GLY A 1 44.30 -12.03 7.40
CA GLY A 1 45.19 -13.15 7.53
C GLY A 1 44.63 -14.30 8.31
N TYR A 2 45.42 -15.27 8.64
CA TYR A 2 45.04 -16.42 9.47
C TYR A 2 44.67 -15.94 10.88
N GLY A 3 43.52 -16.35 11.39
CA GLY A 3 43.00 -15.96 12.71
C GLY A 3 42.45 -14.51 12.80
N ASP A 4 42.55 -13.73 11.72
CA ASP A 4 41.88 -12.44 11.64
C ASP A 4 40.35 -12.63 11.61
N VAL A 5 39.59 -11.70 12.23
CA VAL A 5 38.12 -11.78 12.29
C VAL A 5 37.48 -11.99 10.90
N ARG A 6 38.09 -11.45 9.84
CA ARG A 6 37.62 -11.56 8.44
C ARG A 6 38.39 -12.60 7.63
N GLY A 7 39.41 -13.23 8.22
CA GLY A 7 40.34 -14.14 7.53
C GLY A 7 40.03 -15.61 7.75
N PHE A 8 40.93 -16.44 7.25
CA PHE A 8 40.90 -17.87 7.47
C PHE A 8 41.11 -18.20 8.96
N ALA A 9 40.33 -19.13 9.51
CA ALA A 9 40.23 -19.44 10.94
C ALA A 9 39.77 -18.28 11.84
N GLY A 10 39.21 -17.22 11.26
CA GLY A 10 38.56 -16.14 12.01
C GLY A 10 37.15 -16.47 12.51
N ALA A 11 36.47 -15.50 13.14
CA ALA A 11 35.10 -15.68 13.64
C ALA A 11 34.18 -16.07 12.48
N ASN A 12 33.38 -17.15 12.63
CA ASN A 12 32.51 -17.72 11.62
C ASN A 12 33.24 -18.39 10.42
N CYS A 13 34.55 -18.54 10.42
CA CYS A 13 35.22 -19.34 9.43
C CYS A 13 34.94 -20.83 9.66
N ARG A 14 34.36 -21.49 8.64
CA ARG A 14 34.07 -22.94 8.65
C ARG A 14 34.99 -23.73 7.76
N HIS A 15 36.05 -23.08 7.24
CA HIS A 15 37.05 -23.72 6.42
C HIS A 15 37.98 -24.53 7.28
N ASN A 16 38.36 -25.67 6.78
CA ASN A 16 39.41 -26.51 7.33
C ASN A 16 40.49 -26.70 6.28
N TRP A 17 41.70 -27.02 6.69
CA TRP A 17 42.80 -27.34 5.78
C TRP A 17 43.51 -28.58 6.23
N HIS A 18 44.00 -29.30 5.27
CA HIS A 18 44.83 -30.49 5.48
C HIS A 18 46.07 -30.40 4.62
N PRO A 19 47.19 -31.01 5.06
CA PRO A 19 48.36 -31.11 4.21
C PRO A 19 48.01 -31.81 2.89
N PHE A 20 48.47 -31.21 1.79
CA PHE A 20 48.31 -31.79 0.46
C PHE A 20 49.65 -32.06 -0.19
N TRP A 21 49.92 -33.31 -0.55
CA TRP A 21 51.15 -33.76 -1.18
C TRP A 21 50.85 -34.09 -2.65
N PRO A 22 51.35 -33.28 -3.60
CA PRO A 22 51.16 -33.59 -5.01
C PRO A 22 51.59 -35.00 -5.38
N GLY A 23 50.78 -35.72 -6.12
CA GLY A 23 51.05 -37.10 -6.52
C GLY A 23 50.77 -38.18 -5.47
N VAL A 24 50.48 -37.81 -4.21
CA VAL A 24 50.11 -38.73 -3.11
C VAL A 24 48.70 -38.46 -2.61
N SER A 25 48.40 -37.19 -2.32
CA SER A 25 47.09 -36.80 -1.80
C SER A 25 46.06 -36.71 -2.94
N LYS A 26 44.85 -37.23 -2.68
CA LYS A 26 43.71 -37.00 -3.59
C LYS A 26 43.05 -35.65 -3.29
N PRO A 27 42.70 -34.84 -4.31
CA PRO A 27 41.91 -33.63 -4.11
C PRO A 27 40.59 -33.97 -3.40
N ALA A 28 40.19 -33.15 -2.45
CA ALA A 28 38.92 -33.34 -1.73
C ALA A 28 37.70 -33.18 -2.68
N TYR A 29 37.84 -32.43 -3.75
CA TYR A 29 36.85 -32.23 -4.79
C TYR A 29 37.46 -32.48 -6.16
N THR A 30 36.74 -33.20 -7.00
CA THR A 30 37.09 -33.33 -8.43
C THR A 30 36.70 -32.06 -9.18
N GLN A 31 37.27 -31.80 -10.36
CA GLN A 31 36.91 -30.69 -11.19
C GLN A 31 35.41 -30.72 -11.59
N GLU A 32 34.89 -31.92 -11.85
CA GLU A 32 33.46 -32.12 -12.15
C GLU A 32 32.56 -31.69 -11.00
N THR A 33 32.94 -31.99 -9.75
CA THR A 33 32.21 -31.55 -8.55
C THR A 33 32.23 -30.00 -8.41
N LEU A 34 33.36 -29.37 -8.69
CA LEU A 34 33.49 -27.92 -8.67
C LEU A 34 32.66 -27.26 -9.77
N ASP A 35 32.67 -27.84 -10.97
CA ASP A 35 31.88 -27.36 -12.10
C ASP A 35 30.37 -27.50 -11.81
N GLU A 36 29.94 -28.58 -11.15
CA GLU A 36 28.54 -28.77 -10.73
C GLU A 36 28.13 -27.73 -9.68
N TYR A 37 28.97 -27.41 -8.69
CA TYR A 37 28.69 -26.38 -7.70
C TYR A 37 28.62 -24.98 -8.31
N ASN A 38 29.40 -24.72 -9.33
CA ASN A 38 29.43 -23.44 -10.03
C ASN A 38 28.39 -23.33 -11.16
N ARG A 39 27.68 -24.41 -11.47
CA ARG A 39 26.66 -24.41 -12.52
C ARG A 39 25.47 -23.54 -12.11
N PRO A 40 25.12 -22.50 -12.89
CA PRO A 40 23.92 -21.72 -12.68
C PRO A 40 22.68 -22.56 -12.95
N LYS A 41 21.77 -22.70 -11.98
CA LYS A 41 20.59 -23.57 -12.08
C LYS A 41 19.30 -22.99 -11.49
N PHE A 42 19.37 -21.89 -10.73
CA PHE A 42 18.21 -21.28 -10.10
C PHE A 42 17.76 -20.03 -10.87
N PRO A 43 16.61 -20.08 -11.56
CA PRO A 43 16.10 -18.90 -12.25
C PRO A 43 15.63 -17.84 -11.27
N TYR A 44 16.04 -16.59 -11.50
CA TYR A 44 15.55 -15.46 -10.72
C TYR A 44 15.69 -14.16 -11.52
N ASN A 45 14.58 -13.44 -11.75
CA ASN A 45 14.52 -12.19 -12.51
C ASN A 45 15.24 -12.25 -13.87
N GLY A 46 15.01 -13.33 -14.61
CA GLY A 46 15.58 -13.53 -15.95
C GLY A 46 17.05 -13.95 -15.97
N GLN A 47 17.66 -14.23 -14.82
CA GLN A 47 19.03 -14.72 -14.68
C GLN A 47 19.05 -16.09 -14.02
N LEU A 48 20.09 -16.89 -14.32
CA LEU A 48 20.36 -18.13 -13.59
C LEU A 48 21.40 -17.87 -12.50
N LEU A 49 21.08 -18.25 -11.28
CA LEU A 49 21.97 -18.15 -10.12
C LEU A 49 22.62 -19.51 -9.83
N THR A 50 23.86 -19.45 -9.35
CA THR A 50 24.49 -20.64 -8.75
C THR A 50 23.88 -20.95 -7.39
N GLU A 51 24.17 -22.13 -6.82
CA GLU A 51 23.74 -22.53 -5.47
C GLU A 51 24.16 -21.49 -4.41
N GLU A 52 25.43 -21.04 -4.48
CA GLU A 52 25.95 -20.06 -3.54
C GLU A 52 25.26 -18.69 -3.67
N GLN A 53 25.05 -18.23 -4.90
CA GLN A 53 24.36 -16.95 -5.15
C GLN A 53 22.91 -17.00 -4.64
N ALA A 54 22.21 -18.09 -4.89
CA ALA A 54 20.86 -18.31 -4.41
C ALA A 54 20.80 -18.37 -2.87
N ASP A 55 21.74 -19.06 -2.24
CA ASP A 55 21.87 -19.11 -0.78
C ASP A 55 22.12 -17.73 -0.16
N ARG A 56 23.09 -16.98 -0.71
CA ARG A 56 23.39 -15.61 -0.27
C ARG A 56 22.16 -14.70 -0.38
N ARG A 57 21.42 -14.80 -1.48
CA ARG A 57 20.21 -14.02 -1.72
C ARG A 57 19.12 -14.36 -0.73
N GLN A 58 18.82 -15.66 -0.53
CA GLN A 58 17.85 -16.11 0.45
C GLN A 58 18.17 -15.63 1.85
N ARG A 59 19.43 -15.81 2.30
CA ARG A 59 19.88 -15.33 3.62
C ARG A 59 19.79 -13.82 3.78
N ALA A 60 20.01 -13.06 2.71
CA ALA A 60 19.84 -11.60 2.74
C ALA A 60 18.38 -11.21 2.98
N LEU A 61 17.43 -11.86 2.30
CA LEU A 61 15.99 -11.65 2.48
C LEU A 61 15.52 -12.07 3.88
N GLU A 62 15.96 -13.23 4.38
CA GLU A 62 15.68 -13.69 5.74
C GLU A 62 16.23 -12.73 6.81
N ARG A 63 17.43 -12.13 6.60
CA ARG A 63 17.96 -11.10 7.50
C ARG A 63 17.10 -9.83 7.51
N GLN A 64 16.57 -9.42 6.35
CA GLN A 64 15.66 -8.27 6.27
C GLN A 64 14.36 -8.54 7.05
N ILE A 65 13.77 -9.74 6.91
CA ILE A 65 12.60 -10.13 7.68
C ILE A 65 12.87 -10.06 9.18
N ARG A 66 14.00 -10.63 9.66
CA ARG A 66 14.35 -10.55 11.08
C ARG A 66 14.57 -9.11 11.55
N ARG A 67 15.16 -8.26 10.71
CA ARG A 67 15.32 -6.84 11.02
C ARG A 67 13.96 -6.19 11.26
N TRP A 68 13.03 -6.31 10.33
CA TRP A 68 11.73 -5.66 10.46
C TRP A 68 10.85 -6.25 11.57
N LYS A 69 11.01 -7.53 11.90
CA LYS A 69 10.38 -8.12 13.10
C LYS A 69 10.90 -7.48 14.39
N ARG A 70 12.21 -7.24 14.52
CA ARG A 70 12.79 -6.56 15.70
C ARG A 70 12.34 -5.11 15.79
N GLU A 71 12.37 -4.38 14.67
CA GLU A 71 11.88 -2.99 14.61
C GLU A 71 10.40 -2.90 15.04
N TYR A 72 9.58 -3.86 14.58
CA TYR A 72 8.16 -3.93 14.97
C TYR A 72 7.99 -4.15 16.48
N VAL A 73 8.70 -5.10 17.06
CA VAL A 73 8.66 -5.39 18.51
C VAL A 73 9.12 -4.18 19.31
N LEU A 74 10.25 -3.58 18.93
CA LEU A 74 10.79 -2.39 19.59
C LEU A 74 9.78 -1.23 19.54
N ALA A 75 9.22 -0.94 18.38
CA ALA A 75 8.24 0.13 18.22
C ALA A 75 6.97 -0.13 19.05
N LYS A 76 6.54 -1.39 19.19
CA LYS A 76 5.43 -1.79 20.06
C LYS A 76 5.76 -1.55 21.52
N GLU A 77 6.93 -1.97 21.99
CA GLU A 77 7.35 -1.81 23.38
C GLU A 77 7.57 -0.33 23.78
N THR A 78 7.98 0.49 22.83
CA THR A 78 8.15 1.94 23.03
C THR A 78 6.90 2.78 22.71
N ASN A 79 5.75 2.13 22.44
CA ASN A 79 4.47 2.78 22.11
C ASN A 79 4.56 3.77 20.92
N GLN A 80 5.39 3.49 19.93
CA GLN A 80 5.56 4.31 18.72
C GLN A 80 4.74 3.75 17.57
N ALA A 81 3.44 4.09 17.52
CA ALA A 81 2.47 3.52 16.58
C ALA A 81 2.85 3.70 15.09
N ASP A 82 3.39 4.88 14.75
CA ASP A 82 3.80 5.18 13.36
C ASP A 82 4.97 4.31 12.92
N LEU A 83 5.99 4.16 13.78
CA LEU A 83 7.13 3.29 13.50
C LEU A 83 6.72 1.82 13.46
N GLN A 84 5.78 1.41 14.33
CA GLN A 84 5.23 0.06 14.32
C GLN A 84 4.51 -0.24 12.99
N SER A 85 3.67 0.68 12.51
CA SER A 85 2.97 0.56 11.23
C SER A 85 3.95 0.54 10.04
N ALA A 86 4.95 1.40 10.05
CA ALA A 86 6.00 1.43 9.04
C ALA A 86 6.82 0.13 9.02
N ALA A 87 7.19 -0.41 10.19
CA ALA A 87 7.90 -1.69 10.30
C ALA A 87 7.04 -2.86 9.81
N ALA A 88 5.72 -2.83 10.08
CA ALA A 88 4.77 -3.83 9.57
C ALA A 88 4.70 -3.83 8.04
N GLY A 89 4.59 -2.66 7.41
CA GLY A 89 4.60 -2.52 5.96
C GLY A 89 5.89 -3.03 5.32
N ARG A 90 7.05 -2.67 5.90
CA ARG A 90 8.36 -3.15 5.43
C ARG A 90 8.55 -4.65 5.63
N LEU A 91 7.99 -5.22 6.72
CA LEU A 91 7.97 -6.66 6.95
C LEU A 91 7.14 -7.39 5.91
N ALA A 92 5.96 -6.88 5.57
CA ALA A 92 5.09 -7.45 4.53
C ALA A 92 5.82 -7.44 3.17
N ALA A 93 6.42 -6.32 2.79
CA ALA A 93 7.21 -6.22 1.56
C ALA A 93 8.43 -7.16 1.55
N ALA A 94 9.13 -7.34 2.68
CA ALA A 94 10.27 -8.26 2.77
C ALA A 94 9.83 -9.72 2.64
N ARG A 95 8.68 -10.10 3.21
CA ARG A 95 8.07 -11.42 3.03
C ARG A 95 7.68 -11.68 1.58
N GLY A 96 7.00 -10.71 0.94
CA GLY A 96 6.64 -10.84 -0.47
C GLY A 96 7.85 -11.07 -1.38
N ARG A 97 8.97 -10.36 -1.14
CA ARG A 97 10.23 -10.58 -1.88
C ARG A 97 10.84 -11.95 -1.62
N LEU A 98 10.74 -12.48 -0.40
CA LEU A 98 11.21 -13.85 -0.12
C LEU A 98 10.31 -14.89 -0.79
N ASP A 99 9.00 -14.73 -0.70
CA ASP A 99 8.04 -15.67 -1.31
C ASP A 99 8.19 -15.68 -2.84
N ASP A 100 8.35 -14.51 -3.48
CA ASP A 100 8.66 -14.39 -4.91
C ASP A 100 9.98 -15.10 -5.29
N PHE A 101 11.05 -14.87 -4.50
CA PHE A 101 12.33 -15.54 -4.69
C PHE A 101 12.20 -17.06 -4.60
N LEU A 102 11.49 -17.57 -3.59
CA LEU A 102 11.29 -19.01 -3.39
C LEU A 102 10.47 -19.62 -4.52
N GLN A 103 9.44 -18.92 -5.00
CA GLN A 103 8.60 -19.34 -6.12
C GLN A 103 9.42 -19.45 -7.41
N GLN A 104 10.23 -18.44 -7.74
CA GLN A 104 11.03 -18.44 -8.96
C GLN A 104 12.16 -19.48 -8.92
N THR A 105 12.80 -19.65 -7.78
CA THR A 105 13.95 -20.55 -7.65
C THR A 105 13.60 -21.99 -7.29
N GLY A 106 12.35 -22.28 -6.91
CA GLY A 106 11.93 -23.59 -6.39
C GLY A 106 12.54 -23.97 -5.03
N ARG A 107 13.13 -23.01 -4.31
CA ARG A 107 13.76 -23.26 -3.01
C ARG A 107 12.75 -23.30 -1.87
N HIS A 108 13.10 -23.97 -0.79
CA HIS A 108 12.23 -24.11 0.38
C HIS A 108 12.46 -22.99 1.41
N LYS A 109 11.38 -22.58 2.05
CA LYS A 109 11.38 -21.62 3.14
C LYS A 109 12.06 -22.19 4.39
N GLN A 110 12.97 -21.42 4.99
CA GLN A 110 13.69 -21.78 6.19
C GLN A 110 13.12 -21.05 7.41
N GLN A 111 11.98 -21.53 7.94
CA GLN A 111 11.22 -20.84 9.00
C GLN A 111 12.06 -20.50 10.24
N LEU A 112 12.94 -21.40 10.67
CA LEU A 112 13.81 -21.18 11.83
C LEU A 112 14.75 -19.98 11.64
N ARG A 113 15.16 -19.70 10.39
CA ARG A 113 16.02 -18.55 10.08
C ARG A 113 15.29 -17.20 10.14
N GLU A 114 13.96 -17.21 10.21
CA GLU A 114 13.15 -15.98 10.33
C GLU A 114 12.70 -15.72 11.77
N THR A 115 13.02 -16.57 12.72
CA THR A 115 12.58 -16.48 14.12
C THR A 115 13.26 -15.30 14.82
N VAL A 116 12.48 -14.55 15.58
CA VAL A 116 12.93 -13.43 16.42
C VAL A 116 12.23 -13.51 17.76
N PRO A 117 12.96 -13.42 18.89
CA PRO A 117 12.37 -13.34 20.21
C PRO A 117 11.37 -12.16 20.31
N GLY A 118 10.26 -12.36 21.00
CA GLY A 118 9.21 -11.35 21.15
C GLY A 118 8.28 -11.18 19.94
N PHE A 119 8.54 -11.88 18.82
CA PHE A 119 7.68 -11.85 17.64
C PHE A 119 6.98 -13.21 17.44
N GLY A 120 5.88 -13.43 18.19
CA GLY A 120 5.07 -14.63 18.15
C GLY A 120 3.89 -14.55 17.16
N ARG A 121 2.91 -15.45 17.35
CA ARG A 121 1.70 -15.51 16.49
C ARG A 121 0.85 -14.25 16.61
N SER A 122 0.71 -13.71 17.82
CA SER A 122 -0.05 -12.48 18.08
C SER A 122 0.55 -11.29 17.33
N GLU A 123 1.87 -11.09 17.46
CA GLU A 123 2.61 -10.05 16.76
C GLU A 123 2.54 -10.22 15.25
N ALA A 124 2.62 -11.45 14.76
CA ALA A 124 2.51 -11.75 13.33
C ALA A 124 1.14 -11.36 12.77
N SER A 125 0.05 -11.69 13.48
CA SER A 125 -1.32 -11.30 13.10
C SER A 125 -1.50 -9.78 13.13
N SER A 126 -1.11 -9.14 14.23
CA SER A 126 -1.19 -7.68 14.40
C SER A 126 -0.39 -6.93 13.33
N ALA A 127 0.80 -7.42 12.97
CA ALA A 127 1.63 -6.84 11.92
C ALA A 127 0.97 -6.95 10.54
N VAL A 128 0.28 -8.05 10.22
CA VAL A 128 -0.47 -8.19 8.96
C VAL A 128 -1.59 -7.15 8.88
N TRP A 129 -2.35 -6.98 9.95
CA TRP A 129 -3.43 -5.98 9.99
C TRP A 129 -2.89 -4.55 9.90
N ALA A 130 -1.81 -4.23 10.62
CA ALA A 130 -1.16 -2.92 10.54
C ALA A 130 -0.63 -2.63 9.12
N ALA A 131 -0.01 -3.61 8.46
CA ALA A 131 0.46 -3.47 7.09
C ALA A 131 -0.68 -3.25 6.09
N ARG A 132 -1.79 -3.99 6.24
CA ARG A 132 -2.98 -3.82 5.39
C ARG A 132 -3.60 -2.44 5.54
N ARG A 133 -3.72 -1.96 6.80
CA ARG A 133 -4.24 -0.62 7.08
C ARG A 133 -3.36 0.45 6.46
N LEU A 134 -2.04 0.39 6.64
CA LEU A 134 -1.09 1.32 6.04
C LEU A 134 -1.20 1.32 4.51
N GLN A 135 -1.32 0.15 3.89
CA GLN A 135 -1.50 0.04 2.44
C GLN A 135 -2.81 0.66 1.97
N ALA A 136 -3.91 0.44 2.71
CA ALA A 136 -5.20 1.06 2.40
C ALA A 136 -5.15 2.59 2.53
N GLU A 137 -4.50 3.12 3.57
CA GLU A 137 -4.28 4.56 3.75
C GLU A 137 -3.47 5.16 2.59
N GLN A 138 -2.41 4.48 2.16
CA GLN A 138 -1.61 4.91 1.01
C GLN A 138 -2.39 4.87 -0.31
N ASN A 139 -3.16 3.81 -0.54
CA ASN A 139 -4.01 3.70 -1.73
C ASN A 139 -5.08 4.80 -1.74
N ASN A 140 -5.71 5.07 -0.61
CA ASN A 140 -6.68 6.15 -0.47
C ASN A 140 -6.05 7.52 -0.72
N ALA A 141 -4.84 7.77 -0.24
CA ALA A 141 -4.12 9.02 -0.50
C ALA A 141 -3.83 9.22 -2.00
N ILE A 142 -3.38 8.17 -2.69
CA ILE A 142 -3.16 8.18 -4.15
C ILE A 142 -4.48 8.42 -4.88
N LEU A 143 -5.55 7.72 -4.49
CA LEU A 143 -6.88 7.89 -5.08
C LEU A 143 -7.39 9.31 -4.92
N ILE A 144 -7.30 9.88 -3.73
CA ILE A 144 -7.68 11.28 -3.46
C ILE A 144 -6.93 12.26 -4.37
N GLU A 145 -5.63 12.06 -4.58
CA GLU A 145 -4.85 12.93 -5.45
C GLU A 145 -5.21 12.76 -6.94
N ASN A 146 -5.51 11.54 -7.36
CA ASN A 146 -6.02 11.28 -8.71
C ASN A 146 -7.39 11.96 -8.94
N LEU A 147 -8.31 11.84 -7.99
CA LEU A 147 -9.62 12.50 -8.05
C LEU A 147 -9.48 14.02 -8.02
N ARG A 148 -8.56 14.56 -7.21
CA ARG A 148 -8.25 15.99 -7.19
C ARG A 148 -7.82 16.50 -8.56
N THR A 149 -6.90 15.78 -9.19
CA THR A 149 -6.36 16.12 -10.50
C THR A 149 -7.44 16.03 -11.58
N ALA A 150 -8.20 14.94 -11.62
CA ALA A 150 -9.27 14.73 -12.60
C ALA A 150 -10.35 15.82 -12.51
N GLY A 151 -10.80 16.14 -11.29
CA GLY A 151 -11.83 17.15 -11.06
C GLY A 151 -11.32 18.60 -11.03
N ASN A 152 -10.03 18.82 -11.27
CA ASN A 152 -9.40 20.15 -11.11
C ASN A 152 -9.80 20.82 -9.76
N LEU A 153 -9.83 20.02 -8.69
CA LEU A 153 -10.27 20.49 -7.39
C LEU A 153 -9.18 21.33 -6.69
N PRO A 154 -9.55 22.37 -5.93
CA PRO A 154 -8.58 23.21 -5.24
C PRO A 154 -7.67 22.39 -4.32
N GLN A 155 -6.39 22.74 -4.23
CA GLN A 155 -5.40 22.07 -3.36
C GLN A 155 -5.84 22.02 -1.88
N LYS A 156 -6.54 23.06 -1.41
CA LYS A 156 -7.05 23.14 -0.03
C LYS A 156 -8.39 22.41 0.17
N ALA A 157 -9.01 21.89 -0.89
CA ALA A 157 -10.24 21.12 -0.77
C ALA A 157 -9.98 19.79 -0.08
N GLN A 158 -10.85 19.40 0.84
CA GLN A 158 -10.80 18.09 1.51
C GLN A 158 -11.76 17.14 0.82
N ILE A 159 -11.23 16.07 0.22
CA ILE A 159 -12.01 15.03 -0.46
C ILE A 159 -12.30 13.92 0.54
N HIS A 160 -13.57 13.59 0.72
CA HIS A 160 -14.05 12.52 1.59
C HIS A 160 -14.54 11.36 0.73
N LEU A 161 -13.81 10.24 0.74
CA LEU A 161 -14.20 8.99 0.04
C LEU A 161 -15.44 8.33 0.66
N THR A 162 -15.75 8.68 1.91
CA THR A 162 -17.05 8.44 2.53
C THR A 162 -17.70 9.81 2.70
N PRO A 163 -18.79 10.11 1.97
CA PRO A 163 -19.44 11.42 2.03
C PRO A 163 -19.82 11.79 3.45
N LYS A 164 -19.71 13.07 3.78
CA LYS A 164 -20.18 13.58 5.07
C LYS A 164 -21.68 13.39 5.19
N GLU A 165 -22.09 12.81 6.29
CA GLU A 165 -23.52 12.66 6.61
C GLU A 165 -24.11 14.02 7.02
N LEU A 166 -25.27 14.33 6.47
CA LEU A 166 -26.07 15.51 6.83
C LEU A 166 -27.50 15.06 7.14
N ASP A 167 -28.13 15.76 8.07
CA ASP A 167 -29.56 15.60 8.30
C ASP A 167 -30.32 16.31 7.17
N LEU A 168 -30.83 15.52 6.23
CA LEU A 168 -31.56 16.03 5.07
C LEU A 168 -32.88 16.71 5.43
N ALA A 169 -33.44 16.42 6.61
CA ALA A 169 -34.67 17.06 7.07
C ALA A 169 -34.44 18.53 7.50
N GLU A 170 -33.23 18.85 7.96
CA GLU A 170 -32.84 20.20 8.36
C GLU A 170 -32.37 21.08 7.17
N LEU A 171 -32.18 20.49 5.98
CA LEU A 171 -31.70 21.22 4.82
C LEU A 171 -32.85 21.95 4.11
N SER A 172 -32.72 23.25 3.96
CA SER A 172 -33.53 24.06 3.06
C SER A 172 -33.01 23.96 1.62
N PHE A 173 -33.86 24.34 0.66
CA PHE A 173 -33.52 24.32 -0.77
C PHE A 173 -33.71 25.73 -1.37
N ASP A 174 -32.66 26.27 -1.97
CA ASP A 174 -32.69 27.59 -2.62
C ASP A 174 -33.24 27.45 -4.06
N ASP A 175 -34.55 27.25 -4.17
CA ASP A 175 -35.24 27.12 -5.47
C ASP A 175 -35.02 28.33 -6.39
N THR A 176 -34.94 29.53 -5.83
CA THR A 176 -34.70 30.74 -6.59
C THR A 176 -33.35 30.68 -7.28
N HIS A 177 -32.32 30.35 -6.56
CA HIS A 177 -30.96 30.28 -7.14
C HIS A 177 -30.84 29.06 -8.10
N VAL A 178 -31.36 27.88 -7.73
CA VAL A 178 -31.23 26.67 -8.53
C VAL A 178 -32.04 26.76 -9.83
N ASN A 179 -33.32 27.16 -9.76
CA ASN A 179 -34.24 27.01 -10.88
C ASN A 179 -34.56 28.30 -11.60
N GLN A 180 -34.57 29.44 -10.90
CA GLN A 180 -34.90 30.74 -11.55
C GLN A 180 -33.63 31.42 -12.08
N GLU A 181 -32.55 31.49 -11.30
CA GLU A 181 -31.30 32.16 -11.72
C GLU A 181 -30.43 31.24 -12.60
N ARG A 182 -30.27 29.97 -12.25
CA ARG A 182 -29.38 29.00 -12.91
C ARG A 182 -30.09 28.10 -13.91
N GLN A 183 -31.41 27.95 -13.85
CA GLN A 183 -32.26 27.17 -14.76
C GLN A 183 -31.88 25.67 -14.78
N HIS A 184 -31.48 25.11 -13.63
CA HIS A 184 -31.05 23.72 -13.52
C HIS A 184 -32.21 22.72 -13.57
N HIS A 185 -33.44 23.15 -13.35
CA HIS A 185 -34.65 22.32 -13.36
C HIS A 185 -34.60 21.10 -12.42
N ILE A 186 -34.01 21.27 -11.24
CA ILE A 186 -33.85 20.25 -10.22
C ILE A 186 -34.83 20.50 -9.06
N SER A 187 -35.61 19.47 -8.69
CA SER A 187 -36.44 19.53 -7.50
C SER A 187 -35.62 19.36 -6.20
N GLU A 188 -36.18 19.83 -5.07
CA GLU A 188 -35.58 19.60 -3.75
C GLU A 188 -35.37 18.11 -3.47
N ALA A 189 -36.32 17.25 -3.85
CA ALA A 189 -36.21 15.79 -3.67
C ALA A 189 -35.00 15.21 -4.44
N GLN A 190 -34.82 15.61 -5.69
CA GLN A 190 -33.66 15.19 -6.50
C GLN A 190 -32.34 15.70 -5.92
N ALA A 191 -32.29 16.96 -5.47
CA ALA A 191 -31.10 17.51 -4.85
C ALA A 191 -30.70 16.75 -3.55
N LYS A 192 -31.71 16.39 -2.73
CA LYS A 192 -31.50 15.56 -1.53
C LYS A 192 -31.07 14.13 -1.90
N GLU A 193 -31.61 13.55 -2.97
CA GLU A 193 -31.17 12.26 -3.50
C GLU A 193 -29.70 12.29 -3.93
N PHE A 194 -29.24 13.34 -4.60
CA PHE A 194 -27.83 13.50 -4.97
C PHE A 194 -26.90 13.50 -3.74
N ILE A 195 -27.34 14.09 -2.63
CA ILE A 195 -26.58 14.05 -1.37
C ILE A 195 -26.56 12.63 -0.79
N GLN A 196 -27.70 11.97 -0.75
CA GLN A 196 -27.85 10.65 -0.16
C GLN A 196 -27.07 9.57 -0.94
N GLN A 197 -27.09 9.67 -2.27
CA GLN A 197 -26.42 8.71 -3.17
C GLN A 197 -24.99 9.15 -3.56
N ALA A 198 -24.42 10.15 -2.90
CA ALA A 198 -23.11 10.63 -3.25
C ALA A 198 -22.03 9.54 -3.09
N ALA A 199 -21.13 9.43 -4.06
CA ALA A 199 -19.97 8.57 -4.01
C ALA A 199 -18.86 9.20 -3.15
N ILE A 200 -18.68 10.51 -3.28
CA ILE A 200 -17.75 11.32 -2.50
C ILE A 200 -18.38 12.64 -2.09
N SER A 201 -17.81 13.26 -1.05
CA SER A 201 -18.05 14.69 -0.82
C SER A 201 -16.76 15.48 -0.77
N VAL A 202 -16.83 16.77 -1.05
CA VAL A 202 -15.68 17.68 -1.11
C VAL A 202 -15.96 18.95 -0.34
N THR A 203 -15.22 19.12 0.76
CA THR A 203 -15.27 20.36 1.54
C THR A 203 -14.42 21.43 0.89
N VAL A 204 -15.00 22.59 0.65
CA VAL A 204 -14.34 23.75 0.03
C VAL A 204 -14.57 25.04 0.84
N TRP A 205 -13.86 26.11 0.49
CA TRP A 205 -14.02 27.45 1.10
C TRP A 205 -13.89 27.43 2.62
N ASN A 206 -12.79 26.85 3.11
CA ASN A 206 -12.46 26.74 4.54
C ASN A 206 -13.56 26.05 5.38
N GLY A 207 -14.24 25.06 4.82
CA GLY A 207 -15.24 24.28 5.53
C GLY A 207 -16.67 24.80 5.42
N ARG A 208 -16.91 25.89 4.67
CA ARG A 208 -18.25 26.45 4.54
C ARG A 208 -19.15 25.66 3.62
N PHE A 209 -18.63 25.19 2.49
CA PHE A 209 -19.41 24.47 1.50
C PHE A 209 -18.98 23.02 1.40
N GLU A 210 -19.96 22.13 1.27
CA GLU A 210 -19.76 20.73 0.96
C GLU A 210 -20.39 20.41 -0.39
N ARG A 211 -19.61 19.82 -1.31
CA ARG A 211 -20.07 19.41 -2.63
C ARG A 211 -20.24 17.91 -2.62
N TYR A 212 -21.40 17.42 -3.03
CA TYR A 212 -21.74 16.01 -3.11
C TYR A 212 -21.80 15.58 -4.57
N TYR A 213 -21.05 14.52 -4.91
CA TYR A 213 -20.97 13.99 -6.26
C TYR A 213 -21.61 12.62 -6.28
N SER A 214 -22.79 12.51 -6.91
CA SER A 214 -23.52 11.26 -7.11
C SER A 214 -23.51 10.85 -8.58
N GLN A 215 -23.90 9.62 -8.87
CA GLN A 215 -23.98 9.14 -10.25
C GLN A 215 -24.92 9.98 -11.13
N ASN A 216 -25.96 10.59 -10.56
CA ASN A 216 -27.02 11.26 -11.29
C ASN A 216 -26.95 12.78 -11.26
N GLY A 217 -26.13 13.36 -10.37
CA GLY A 217 -26.03 14.81 -10.25
C GLY A 217 -25.09 15.24 -9.14
N VAL A 218 -24.94 16.54 -9.01
CA VAL A 218 -24.10 17.20 -8.01
C VAL A 218 -24.96 18.15 -7.19
N ALA A 219 -24.73 18.17 -5.87
CA ALA A 219 -25.38 19.13 -4.96
C ALA A 219 -24.34 19.87 -4.12
N TYR A 220 -24.51 21.19 -3.95
CA TYR A 220 -23.66 22.04 -3.13
C TYR A 220 -24.45 22.56 -1.93
N VAL A 221 -23.94 22.30 -0.74
CA VAL A 221 -24.59 22.68 0.53
C VAL A 221 -23.78 23.74 1.24
N ASP A 222 -24.40 24.84 1.60
CA ASP A 222 -23.86 25.82 2.55
C ASP A 222 -24.09 25.28 3.97
N LEU A 223 -23.05 24.80 4.60
CA LEU A 223 -23.10 24.18 5.94
C LEU A 223 -23.47 25.18 7.04
N LEU A 224 -23.18 26.48 6.85
CA LEU A 224 -23.53 27.51 7.84
C LEU A 224 -25.03 27.84 7.81
N LYS A 225 -25.60 27.85 6.61
CA LYS A 225 -27.03 28.16 6.41
C LYS A 225 -27.90 26.93 6.48
N LYS A 226 -27.31 25.72 6.43
CA LYS A 226 -28.02 24.45 6.22
C LYS A 226 -28.91 24.49 4.98
N GLU A 227 -28.34 24.94 3.86
CA GLU A 227 -29.07 25.20 2.63
C GLU A 227 -28.42 24.51 1.45
N ILE A 228 -29.19 23.80 0.63
CA ILE A 228 -28.75 23.32 -0.68
C ILE A 228 -28.74 24.54 -1.61
N ARG A 229 -27.54 25.07 -1.83
CA ARG A 229 -27.34 26.33 -2.57
C ARG A 229 -27.46 26.15 -4.07
N THR A 230 -26.96 25.03 -4.60
CA THR A 230 -27.13 24.68 -6.02
C THR A 230 -27.13 23.16 -6.20
N ALA A 231 -27.82 22.69 -7.22
CA ALA A 231 -27.82 21.30 -7.65
C ALA A 231 -28.05 21.24 -9.17
N TYR A 232 -27.35 20.32 -9.85
CA TYR A 232 -27.50 20.14 -11.30
C TYR A 232 -27.23 18.69 -11.69
N GLY A 233 -27.85 18.26 -12.81
CA GLY A 233 -27.76 16.91 -13.32
C GLY A 233 -26.65 16.70 -14.34
N LYS A 234 -26.49 15.47 -14.83
CA LYS A 234 -25.46 15.04 -15.78
C LYS A 234 -25.35 15.88 -17.05
N ALA A 235 -26.47 16.39 -17.56
CA ALA A 235 -26.50 17.17 -18.79
C ALA A 235 -25.73 18.49 -18.70
N GLU A 236 -25.46 18.95 -17.47
CA GLU A 236 -24.84 20.23 -17.19
C GLU A 236 -23.40 20.10 -16.64
N TYR A 237 -22.81 18.91 -16.69
CA TYR A 237 -21.44 18.72 -16.23
C TYR A 237 -20.46 19.47 -17.14
N ASP A 238 -19.64 20.30 -16.52
CA ASP A 238 -18.46 20.84 -17.19
C ASP A 238 -17.38 19.74 -17.40
N ALA A 239 -16.36 20.04 -18.18
CA ALA A 239 -15.31 19.08 -18.48
C ALA A 239 -14.59 18.55 -17.23
N SER A 240 -14.44 19.38 -16.19
CA SER A 240 -13.78 18.96 -14.94
C SER A 240 -14.69 18.05 -14.10
N THR A 241 -15.98 18.35 -14.03
CA THR A 241 -16.95 17.49 -13.35
C THR A 241 -17.09 16.16 -14.08
N GLN A 242 -17.13 16.16 -15.41
CA GLN A 242 -17.21 14.94 -16.21
C GLN A 242 -15.97 14.07 -15.98
N ALA A 243 -14.76 14.62 -16.05
CA ALA A 243 -13.53 13.88 -15.78
C ALA A 243 -13.47 13.30 -14.36
N LEU A 244 -13.99 14.04 -13.35
CA LEU A 244 -14.13 13.54 -11.99
C LEU A 244 -15.09 12.36 -11.94
N MET A 245 -16.25 12.45 -12.60
CA MET A 245 -17.24 11.36 -12.62
C MET A 245 -16.71 10.10 -13.29
N GLU A 246 -16.00 10.24 -14.41
CA GLU A 246 -15.33 9.13 -15.08
C GLU A 246 -14.27 8.48 -14.16
N ALA A 247 -13.50 9.28 -13.43
CA ALA A 247 -12.53 8.76 -12.47
C ALA A 247 -13.21 8.04 -11.29
N LEU A 248 -14.36 8.52 -10.80
CA LEU A 248 -15.15 7.84 -9.77
C LEU A 248 -15.67 6.48 -10.26
N GLU A 249 -16.17 6.42 -11.49
CA GLU A 249 -16.67 5.19 -12.12
C GLU A 249 -15.55 4.17 -12.33
N GLN A 250 -14.42 4.58 -12.90
CA GLN A 250 -13.25 3.73 -13.12
C GLN A 250 -12.69 3.12 -11.83
N ASN A 251 -12.84 3.81 -10.70
CA ASN A 251 -12.42 3.34 -9.38
C ASN A 251 -13.53 2.63 -8.59
N GLY A 252 -14.71 2.41 -9.19
CA GLY A 252 -15.81 1.67 -8.58
C GLY A 252 -16.37 2.35 -7.32
N LEU A 253 -16.35 3.68 -7.27
CA LEU A 253 -16.80 4.43 -6.10
C LEU A 253 -18.33 4.67 -6.08
N PHE A 254 -19.03 4.52 -7.19
CA PHE A 254 -20.48 4.54 -7.18
C PHE A 254 -21.03 3.26 -6.57
N ARG A 255 -21.87 3.40 -5.54
CA ARG A 255 -22.53 2.27 -4.90
C ARG A 255 -23.72 1.84 -5.76
N GLU A 256 -23.80 0.55 -6.08
CA GLU A 256 -25.04 -0.06 -6.56
C GLU A 256 -25.97 -0.20 -5.35
N TYR A 257 -27.15 0.44 -5.41
CA TYR A 257 -28.20 0.32 -4.40
C TYR A 257 -29.27 -0.68 -4.85
#